data_9a8b20ae6b6801841fc5df716c34ee70
#
_entry.id   9a8b20ae6b6801841fc5df716c34ee70
#
_cell.length_a   1.000
_cell.length_b   1.000
_cell.length_c   1.000
_cell.angle_alpha   90.00
_cell.angle_beta   90.00
_cell.angle_gamma   90.00
#
_symmetry.space_group_name_H-M   'P 1'
#
loop_
_entity.id
_entity.type
_entity.pdbx_description
1 polymer ?
#
loop_
_entity_poly.entity_id
_entity_poly.type
_entity_poly.pdbx_seq_one_letter_code
_entity_poly.pdbx_strand_id
1 'polypeptide(L)'
;NSSREFADIEKGIQLAKVNGIELIIGAGGASIMDSAKLIAFGAFHEKDLWDYVKGRKNPYGLEKLPLILMPTYPSSGSEYGLGAVSADSRTNDFGTAYGIAADTAILIPKYSSSLSPEMTAYTGLVTLVQLSASTIGDRNPVSYDAGISVIRNVLKAAEQLRDNPNNTDARGVILYGASISTSGRLGLGKTENYAYDIYELEFIPEVLFGSSYRKSLTTLFPRFLKVMAGYHEEDIRAYFADAFGYYGEIAESVQKMIDLFSGLGVDMYFDGEVSKERISEVPIDSMLDQNEISDIIINSMR
;
A
#
# COMPACT_ATOMS: atom_id res chain seq x y z
N ASN A 1 18.18 2.97 -8.16
CA ASN A 1 17.45 3.62 -9.26
C ASN A 1 15.99 3.25 -9.11
N SER A 2 15.12 4.26 -8.99
CA SER A 2 13.68 4.06 -8.98
C SER A 2 13.24 3.58 -10.36
N SER A 3 12.68 2.39 -10.45
CA SER A 3 12.13 1.85 -11.70
C SER A 3 10.80 2.50 -12.13
N ARG A 4 10.37 3.57 -11.45
CA ARG A 4 9.19 4.40 -11.79
C ARG A 4 9.54 5.65 -12.58
N GLU A 5 10.79 5.77 -13.01
CA GLU A 5 11.26 6.94 -13.76
C GLU A 5 10.61 7.00 -15.14
N PHE A 6 9.91 8.11 -15.43
CA PHE A 6 9.15 8.28 -16.67
C PHE A 6 10.04 8.13 -17.92
N ALA A 7 11.27 8.64 -17.87
CA ALA A 7 12.23 8.48 -18.96
C ALA A 7 12.56 7.01 -19.28
N ASP A 8 12.55 6.12 -18.30
CA ASP A 8 12.79 4.70 -18.54
C ASP A 8 11.54 4.00 -19.11
N ILE A 9 10.34 4.47 -18.72
CA ILE A 9 9.07 4.03 -19.31
C ILE A 9 9.01 4.44 -20.78
N GLU A 10 9.38 5.67 -21.13
CA GLU A 10 9.46 6.14 -22.52
C GLU A 10 10.39 5.26 -23.36
N LYS A 11 11.58 4.90 -22.84
CA LYS A 11 12.49 3.95 -23.52
C LYS A 11 11.85 2.58 -23.72
N GLY A 12 11.14 2.06 -22.69
CA GLY A 12 10.41 0.79 -22.78
C GLY A 12 9.36 0.80 -23.87
N ILE A 13 8.60 1.90 -24.01
CA ILE A 13 7.61 2.10 -25.07
C ILE A 13 8.28 2.07 -26.45
N GLN A 14 9.38 2.80 -26.62
CA GLN A 14 10.11 2.81 -27.90
C GLN A 14 10.63 1.41 -28.26
N LEU A 15 11.19 0.69 -27.29
CA LEU A 15 11.65 -0.70 -27.51
C LEU A 15 10.50 -1.61 -27.92
N ALA A 16 9.33 -1.46 -27.28
CA ALA A 16 8.15 -2.27 -27.62
C ALA A 16 7.68 -2.01 -29.04
N LYS A 17 7.62 -0.74 -29.47
CA LYS A 17 7.19 -0.35 -30.82
C LYS A 17 8.17 -0.80 -31.89
N VAL A 18 9.47 -0.50 -31.72
CA VAL A 18 10.50 -0.79 -32.74
C VAL A 18 10.65 -2.30 -32.97
N ASN A 19 10.47 -3.12 -31.92
CA ASN A 19 10.61 -4.57 -32.01
C ASN A 19 9.28 -5.32 -32.24
N GLY A 20 8.17 -4.60 -32.41
CA GLY A 20 6.86 -5.24 -32.63
C GLY A 20 6.43 -6.14 -31.48
N ILE A 21 6.66 -5.70 -30.24
CA ILE A 21 6.31 -6.51 -29.06
C ILE A 21 4.79 -6.64 -28.94
N GLU A 22 4.31 -7.86 -28.72
CA GLU A 22 2.89 -8.20 -28.63
C GLU A 22 2.43 -8.51 -27.20
N LEU A 23 3.35 -8.65 -26.25
CA LEU A 23 3.07 -8.97 -24.84
C LEU A 23 4.09 -8.32 -23.94
N ILE A 24 3.63 -7.70 -22.85
CA ILE A 24 4.49 -7.20 -21.77
C ILE A 24 4.36 -8.13 -20.55
N ILE A 25 5.49 -8.51 -19.97
CA ILE A 25 5.56 -9.25 -18.70
C ILE A 25 6.31 -8.40 -17.68
N GLY A 26 5.61 -7.97 -16.62
CA GLY A 26 6.19 -7.24 -15.50
C GLY A 26 6.46 -8.15 -14.32
N ALA A 27 7.71 -8.57 -14.08
CA ALA A 27 8.09 -9.40 -12.95
C ALA A 27 8.92 -8.58 -11.95
N GLY A 28 8.38 -8.29 -10.76
CA GLY A 28 9.08 -7.46 -9.78
C GLY A 28 8.18 -6.95 -8.65
N GLY A 29 8.64 -5.91 -7.96
CA GLY A 29 7.83 -5.16 -7.01
C GLY A 29 6.91 -4.15 -7.69
N ALA A 30 6.20 -3.36 -6.90
CA ALA A 30 5.24 -2.36 -7.36
C ALA A 30 5.78 -1.47 -8.50
N SER A 31 6.98 -0.94 -8.33
CA SER A 31 7.56 -0.03 -9.33
C SER A 31 7.78 -0.67 -10.71
N ILE A 32 8.16 -1.95 -10.74
CA ILE A 32 8.32 -2.70 -12.01
C ILE A 32 6.95 -2.97 -12.64
N MET A 33 5.97 -3.34 -11.82
CA MET A 33 4.62 -3.63 -12.30
C MET A 33 3.93 -2.38 -12.83
N ASP A 34 4.08 -1.24 -12.12
CA ASP A 34 3.55 0.05 -12.58
C ASP A 34 4.20 0.50 -13.90
N SER A 35 5.53 0.37 -14.01
CA SER A 35 6.22 0.66 -15.26
C SER A 35 5.77 -0.25 -16.41
N ALA A 36 5.56 -1.54 -16.15
CA ALA A 36 5.04 -2.48 -17.15
C ALA A 36 3.63 -2.10 -17.65
N LYS A 37 2.74 -1.64 -16.73
CA LYS A 37 1.42 -1.09 -17.09
C LYS A 37 1.54 0.10 -18.01
N LEU A 38 2.39 1.07 -17.64
CA LEU A 38 2.58 2.29 -18.43
C LEU A 38 3.24 2.01 -19.78
N ILE A 39 4.16 1.05 -19.86
CA ILE A 39 4.76 0.63 -21.14
C ILE A 39 3.69 -0.04 -22.03
N ALA A 40 2.90 -0.97 -21.47
CA ALA A 40 1.85 -1.66 -22.22
C ALA A 40 0.80 -0.67 -22.77
N PHE A 41 0.38 0.28 -21.95
CA PHE A 41 -0.58 1.33 -22.33
C PHE A 41 0.03 2.36 -23.29
N GLY A 42 1.24 2.83 -23.00
CA GLY A 42 1.96 3.84 -23.77
C GLY A 42 2.33 3.36 -25.18
N ALA A 43 2.35 2.06 -25.44
CA ALA A 43 2.54 1.55 -26.80
C ALA A 43 1.51 2.12 -27.80
N PHE A 44 0.30 2.43 -27.33
CA PHE A 44 -0.78 3.04 -28.12
C PHE A 44 -0.98 4.55 -27.80
N HIS A 45 -0.60 5.01 -26.60
CA HIS A 45 -0.95 6.34 -26.06
C HIS A 45 0.27 7.17 -25.64
N GLU A 46 1.42 6.98 -26.27
CA GLU A 46 2.69 7.61 -25.90
C GLU A 46 2.62 9.15 -25.78
N LYS A 47 2.02 9.82 -26.78
CA LYS A 47 1.99 11.29 -26.85
C LYS A 47 1.30 11.95 -25.65
N ASP A 48 0.31 11.25 -25.10
CA ASP A 48 -0.55 11.77 -24.03
C ASP A 48 -0.28 11.06 -22.68
N LEU A 49 0.74 10.18 -22.60
CA LEU A 49 0.93 9.31 -21.45
C LEU A 49 1.05 10.07 -20.13
N TRP A 50 1.76 11.21 -20.13
CA TRP A 50 1.88 12.05 -18.94
C TRP A 50 0.54 12.70 -18.52
N ASP A 51 -0.36 13.00 -19.45
CA ASP A 51 -1.69 13.49 -19.12
C ASP A 51 -2.54 12.43 -18.39
N TYR A 52 -2.37 11.15 -18.74
CA TYR A 52 -3.00 10.05 -18.01
C TYR A 52 -2.37 9.89 -16.63
N VAL A 53 -1.05 10.00 -16.51
CA VAL A 53 -0.34 9.97 -15.20
C VAL A 53 -0.78 11.11 -14.29
N LYS A 54 -1.05 12.29 -14.85
CA LYS A 54 -1.55 13.47 -14.11
C LYS A 54 -3.07 13.47 -13.89
N GLY A 55 -3.77 12.40 -14.25
CA GLY A 55 -5.22 12.32 -14.10
C GLY A 55 -6.03 13.27 -14.98
N ARG A 56 -5.40 13.93 -15.97
CA ARG A 56 -6.09 14.82 -16.92
C ARG A 56 -6.89 14.05 -17.96
N LYS A 57 -6.53 12.80 -18.20
CA LYS A 57 -7.20 11.85 -19.10
C LYS A 57 -7.48 10.55 -18.37
N ASN A 58 -8.52 9.85 -18.79
CA ASN A 58 -8.91 8.56 -18.21
C ASN A 58 -8.52 7.41 -19.14
N PRO A 59 -7.69 6.43 -18.70
CA PRO A 59 -7.27 5.30 -19.52
C PRO A 59 -8.28 4.15 -19.56
N TYR A 60 -9.38 4.21 -18.83
CA TYR A 60 -10.36 3.14 -18.74
C TYR A 60 -10.91 2.70 -20.09
N GLY A 61 -10.80 1.40 -20.38
CA GLY A 61 -11.33 0.79 -21.60
C GLY A 61 -10.56 1.12 -22.87
N LEU A 62 -9.43 1.84 -22.76
CA LEU A 62 -8.57 2.12 -23.91
C LEU A 62 -7.63 0.92 -24.18
N GLU A 63 -7.17 0.86 -25.42
CA GLU A 63 -6.30 -0.21 -25.92
C GLU A 63 -4.92 -0.18 -25.24
N LYS A 64 -4.38 -1.37 -24.95
CA LYS A 64 -3.02 -1.58 -24.45
C LYS A 64 -2.47 -2.90 -24.98
N LEU A 65 -1.17 -3.11 -24.92
CA LEU A 65 -0.61 -4.44 -25.13
C LEU A 65 -1.09 -5.41 -24.05
N PRO A 66 -1.29 -6.70 -24.38
CA PRO A 66 -1.50 -7.75 -23.39
C PRO A 66 -0.45 -7.67 -22.29
N LEU A 67 -0.87 -7.81 -21.02
CA LEU A 67 -0.04 -7.56 -19.86
C LEU A 67 -0.17 -8.67 -18.82
N ILE A 68 0.95 -9.30 -18.49
CA ILE A 68 1.08 -10.25 -17.38
C ILE A 68 1.90 -9.60 -16.28
N LEU A 69 1.41 -9.63 -15.03
CA LEU A 69 2.16 -9.16 -13.88
C LEU A 69 2.47 -10.29 -12.90
N MET A 70 3.71 -10.30 -12.40
CA MET A 70 4.24 -11.32 -11.49
C MET A 70 4.93 -10.65 -10.32
N PRO A 71 4.24 -10.43 -9.18
CA PRO A 71 4.88 -9.85 -7.99
C PRO A 71 5.94 -10.78 -7.43
N THR A 72 7.12 -10.23 -7.15
CA THR A 72 8.22 -10.98 -6.53
C THR A 72 8.21 -10.90 -5.00
N TYR A 73 7.40 -10.01 -4.44
CA TYR A 73 7.09 -9.94 -3.02
C TYR A 73 5.77 -9.18 -2.79
N PRO A 74 5.05 -9.48 -1.69
CA PRO A 74 3.83 -8.76 -1.32
C PRO A 74 4.13 -7.29 -1.02
N SER A 75 3.34 -6.37 -1.58
CA SER A 75 3.48 -4.94 -1.29
C SER A 75 2.18 -4.20 -1.70
N SER A 76 2.20 -3.49 -2.84
CA SER A 76 1.11 -2.61 -3.28
C SER A 76 -0.08 -3.33 -3.87
N GLY A 77 -0.01 -4.63 -4.18
CA GLY A 77 -1.05 -5.33 -4.93
C GLY A 77 -1.26 -4.80 -6.36
N SER A 78 -0.26 -4.13 -6.93
CA SER A 78 -0.34 -3.52 -8.28
C SER A 78 -0.77 -4.50 -9.36
N GLU A 79 -0.53 -5.79 -9.21
CA GLU A 79 -0.96 -6.84 -10.15
C GLU A 79 -2.49 -6.96 -10.25
N TYR A 80 -3.23 -6.55 -9.22
CA TYR A 80 -4.70 -6.50 -9.17
C TYR A 80 -5.24 -5.07 -9.18
N GLY A 81 -4.43 -4.11 -8.75
CA GLY A 81 -4.78 -2.69 -8.72
C GLY A 81 -4.84 -2.08 -10.11
N LEU A 82 -5.59 -1.01 -10.25
CA LEU A 82 -5.77 -0.27 -11.51
C LEU A 82 -4.80 0.89 -11.67
N GLY A 83 -4.13 1.30 -10.60
CA GLY A 83 -3.18 2.41 -10.58
C GLY A 83 -1.82 2.02 -11.15
N ALA A 84 -1.16 2.97 -11.78
CA ALA A 84 0.22 2.90 -12.22
C ALA A 84 0.93 4.22 -11.90
N VAL A 85 1.82 4.19 -10.91
CA VAL A 85 2.56 5.37 -10.44
C VAL A 85 3.80 5.59 -11.30
N SER A 86 4.08 6.84 -11.65
CA SER A 86 5.34 7.25 -12.26
C SER A 86 5.81 8.59 -11.69
N ALA A 87 7.12 8.80 -11.72
CA ALA A 87 7.76 10.06 -11.39
C ALA A 87 8.66 10.50 -12.55
N ASP A 88 8.76 11.80 -12.77
CA ASP A 88 9.68 12.39 -13.73
C ASP A 88 10.68 13.28 -13.00
N SER A 89 11.89 12.79 -12.81
CA SER A 89 12.96 13.53 -12.13
C SER A 89 13.41 14.78 -12.89
N ARG A 90 13.10 14.87 -14.20
CA ARG A 90 13.42 16.07 -15.03
C ARG A 90 12.57 17.27 -14.62
N THR A 91 11.36 17.04 -14.15
CA THR A 91 10.39 18.07 -13.73
C THR A 91 10.13 18.08 -12.23
N ASN A 92 10.70 17.11 -11.51
CA ASN A 92 10.43 16.84 -10.09
C ASN A 92 8.92 16.67 -9.83
N ASP A 93 8.24 15.95 -10.71
CA ASP A 93 6.79 15.74 -10.68
C ASP A 93 6.48 14.24 -10.65
N PHE A 94 5.30 13.88 -10.14
CA PHE A 94 4.83 12.50 -10.09
C PHE A 94 3.31 12.44 -10.24
N GLY A 95 2.80 11.24 -10.49
CA GLY A 95 1.35 11.03 -10.58
C GLY A 95 0.99 9.56 -10.75
N THR A 96 -0.30 9.30 -10.88
CA THR A 96 -0.86 7.96 -11.01
C THR A 96 -1.86 7.94 -12.17
N ALA A 97 -1.55 7.16 -13.20
CA ALA A 97 -2.56 6.79 -14.19
C ALA A 97 -3.49 5.74 -13.57
N TYR A 98 -4.78 6.00 -13.50
CA TYR A 98 -5.74 5.13 -12.84
C TYR A 98 -6.76 4.56 -13.84
N GLY A 99 -6.70 3.25 -14.07
CA GLY A 99 -7.58 2.53 -15.01
C GLY A 99 -6.84 1.50 -15.89
N ILE A 100 -5.54 1.21 -15.61
CA ILE A 100 -4.73 0.27 -16.37
C ILE A 100 -4.64 -1.06 -15.63
N ALA A 101 -5.48 -2.03 -16.01
CA ALA A 101 -5.48 -3.38 -15.43
C ALA A 101 -4.49 -4.31 -16.14
N ALA A 102 -3.92 -5.26 -15.40
CA ALA A 102 -3.29 -6.43 -16.00
C ALA A 102 -4.36 -7.40 -16.56
N ASP A 103 -4.01 -8.13 -17.61
CA ASP A 103 -4.89 -9.19 -18.14
C ASP A 103 -4.73 -10.47 -17.32
N THR A 104 -3.55 -10.69 -16.76
CA THR A 104 -3.25 -11.86 -15.91
C THR A 104 -2.27 -11.48 -14.81
N ALA A 105 -2.57 -11.91 -13.59
CA ALA A 105 -1.64 -11.88 -12.46
C ALA A 105 -1.19 -13.30 -12.11
N ILE A 106 0.11 -13.55 -12.03
CA ILE A 106 0.68 -14.84 -11.66
C ILE A 106 1.35 -14.72 -10.29
N LEU A 107 0.71 -15.30 -9.29
CA LEU A 107 1.15 -15.24 -7.90
C LEU A 107 1.99 -16.48 -7.55
N ILE A 108 3.30 -16.31 -7.38
CA ILE A 108 4.23 -17.39 -7.04
C ILE A 108 4.86 -17.09 -5.67
N PRO A 109 4.38 -17.67 -4.57
CA PRO A 109 4.85 -17.39 -3.21
C PRO A 109 6.35 -17.58 -3.04
N LYS A 110 6.93 -18.55 -3.73
CA LYS A 110 8.36 -18.86 -3.69
C LYS A 110 9.25 -17.68 -4.09
N TYR A 111 8.78 -16.75 -4.91
CA TYR A 111 9.59 -15.60 -5.31
C TYR A 111 9.92 -14.65 -4.15
N SER A 112 9.11 -14.66 -3.10
CA SER A 112 9.37 -13.87 -1.89
C SER A 112 10.26 -14.59 -0.87
N SER A 113 10.72 -15.82 -1.12
CA SER A 113 11.49 -16.61 -0.14
C SER A 113 12.88 -16.07 0.16
N SER A 114 13.43 -15.21 -0.70
CA SER A 114 14.73 -14.56 -0.51
C SER A 114 14.68 -13.28 0.34
N LEU A 115 13.49 -12.85 0.76
CA LEU A 115 13.35 -11.69 1.64
C LEU A 115 13.94 -11.99 3.02
N SER A 116 14.62 -11.00 3.60
CA SER A 116 15.08 -11.08 4.99
C SER A 116 13.88 -11.25 5.94
N PRO A 117 14.10 -11.73 7.18
CA PRO A 117 13.03 -11.82 8.20
C PRO A 117 12.32 -10.47 8.42
N GLU A 118 13.08 -9.39 8.55
CA GLU A 118 12.54 -8.04 8.71
C GLU A 118 11.67 -7.62 7.51
N MET A 119 12.18 -7.79 6.29
CA MET A 119 11.42 -7.49 5.08
C MET A 119 10.16 -8.36 4.95
N THR A 120 10.23 -9.60 5.38
CA THR A 120 9.06 -10.51 5.43
C THR A 120 8.02 -9.98 6.42
N ALA A 121 8.43 -9.54 7.61
CA ALA A 121 7.54 -8.94 8.60
C ALA A 121 6.87 -7.66 8.05
N TYR A 122 7.66 -6.75 7.47
CA TYR A 122 7.11 -5.53 6.86
C TYR A 122 6.11 -5.84 5.74
N THR A 123 6.35 -6.83 4.88
CA THR A 123 5.38 -7.16 3.82
C THR A 123 4.05 -7.65 4.37
N GLY A 124 4.08 -8.46 5.44
CA GLY A 124 2.88 -8.91 6.15
C GLY A 124 2.11 -7.75 6.77
N LEU A 125 2.80 -6.86 7.48
CA LEU A 125 2.18 -5.74 8.18
C LEU A 125 1.69 -4.65 7.22
N VAL A 126 2.42 -4.32 6.16
CA VAL A 126 1.92 -3.41 5.11
C VAL A 126 0.64 -3.96 4.49
N THR A 127 0.63 -5.25 4.15
CA THR A 127 -0.58 -5.91 3.64
C THR A 127 -1.74 -5.81 4.63
N LEU A 128 -1.48 -6.03 5.93
CA LEU A 128 -2.48 -5.89 6.97
C LEU A 128 -3.02 -4.47 7.06
N VAL A 129 -2.15 -3.45 7.05
CA VAL A 129 -2.58 -2.03 7.10
C VAL A 129 -3.40 -1.67 5.86
N GLN A 130 -2.99 -2.08 4.67
CA GLN A 130 -3.73 -1.82 3.43
C GLN A 130 -5.12 -2.48 3.44
N LEU A 131 -5.20 -3.73 3.90
CA LEU A 131 -6.48 -4.43 4.09
C LEU A 131 -7.36 -3.71 5.11
N SER A 132 -6.77 -3.25 6.20
CA SER A 132 -7.49 -2.52 7.26
C SER A 132 -8.03 -1.20 6.75
N ALA A 133 -7.22 -0.40 6.04
CA ALA A 133 -7.67 0.84 5.42
C ALA A 133 -8.83 0.61 4.45
N SER A 134 -8.81 -0.49 3.70
CA SER A 134 -9.91 -0.87 2.80
C SER A 134 -11.14 -1.42 3.53
N THR A 135 -11.01 -1.94 4.76
CA THR A 135 -12.08 -2.61 5.50
C THR A 135 -12.76 -1.70 6.51
N ILE A 136 -12.00 -0.85 7.22
CA ILE A 136 -12.51 0.09 8.23
C ILE A 136 -13.38 1.14 7.55
N GLY A 137 -14.49 1.53 8.18
CA GLY A 137 -15.43 2.55 7.73
C GLY A 137 -16.84 2.01 7.65
N ASP A 138 -17.67 2.70 6.88
CA ASP A 138 -19.10 2.41 6.69
C ASP A 138 -19.33 0.93 6.35
N ARG A 139 -20.16 0.26 7.15
CA ARG A 139 -20.24 -1.20 7.14
C ARG A 139 -21.22 -1.74 6.11
N ASN A 140 -20.75 -2.07 4.93
CA ASN A 140 -21.41 -3.14 4.19
C ASN A 140 -21.02 -4.48 4.83
N PRO A 141 -21.97 -5.26 5.41
CA PRO A 141 -21.61 -6.48 6.16
C PRO A 141 -20.78 -7.47 5.32
N VAL A 142 -21.10 -7.61 4.05
CA VAL A 142 -20.40 -8.59 3.18
C VAL A 142 -18.95 -8.20 2.94
N SER A 143 -18.68 -6.95 2.58
CA SER A 143 -17.30 -6.49 2.33
C SER A 143 -16.51 -6.37 3.62
N TYR A 144 -17.15 -5.95 4.72
CA TYR A 144 -16.52 -5.89 6.02
C TYR A 144 -16.10 -7.27 6.53
N ASP A 145 -17.01 -8.25 6.57
CA ASP A 145 -16.69 -9.61 7.03
C ASP A 145 -15.64 -10.28 6.16
N ALA A 146 -15.69 -10.07 4.84
CA ALA A 146 -14.65 -10.53 3.93
C ALA A 146 -13.29 -9.90 4.26
N GLY A 147 -13.24 -8.59 4.51
CA GLY A 147 -12.03 -7.87 4.90
C GLY A 147 -11.45 -8.39 6.22
N ILE A 148 -12.28 -8.51 7.25
CA ILE A 148 -11.88 -9.06 8.56
C ILE A 148 -11.34 -10.49 8.42
N SER A 149 -11.98 -11.32 7.61
CA SER A 149 -11.50 -12.69 7.36
C SER A 149 -10.10 -12.69 6.73
N VAL A 150 -9.86 -11.84 5.74
CA VAL A 150 -8.53 -11.75 5.09
C VAL A 150 -7.48 -11.20 6.06
N ILE A 151 -7.81 -10.15 6.84
CA ILE A 151 -6.92 -9.57 7.86
C ILE A 151 -6.47 -10.63 8.88
N ARG A 152 -7.40 -11.40 9.44
CA ARG A 152 -7.08 -12.49 10.39
C ARG A 152 -6.14 -13.54 9.78
N ASN A 153 -6.37 -13.93 8.53
CA ASN A 153 -5.51 -14.90 7.85
C ASN A 153 -4.12 -14.34 7.56
N VAL A 154 -4.01 -13.08 7.16
CA VAL A 154 -2.71 -12.40 6.93
C VAL A 154 -1.94 -12.27 8.25
N LEU A 155 -2.61 -11.90 9.34
CA LEU A 155 -1.98 -11.84 10.66
C LEU A 155 -1.42 -13.21 11.08
N LYS A 156 -2.23 -14.25 11.00
CA LYS A 156 -1.79 -15.63 11.29
C LYS A 156 -0.62 -16.07 10.40
N ALA A 157 -0.64 -15.69 9.13
CA ALA A 157 0.45 -15.99 8.20
C ALA A 157 1.75 -15.24 8.58
N ALA A 158 1.64 -13.97 9.02
CA ALA A 158 2.78 -13.20 9.49
C ALA A 158 3.42 -13.83 10.75
N GLU A 159 2.61 -14.29 11.70
CA GLU A 159 3.09 -15.05 12.87
C GLU A 159 3.79 -16.36 12.47
N GLN A 160 3.20 -17.11 11.54
CA GLN A 160 3.80 -18.34 11.03
C GLN A 160 5.15 -18.08 10.32
N LEU A 161 5.28 -16.95 9.61
CA LEU A 161 6.54 -16.60 8.95
C LEU A 161 7.61 -16.08 9.90
N ARG A 162 7.23 -15.45 11.01
CA ARG A 162 8.15 -15.15 12.11
C ARG A 162 8.79 -16.43 12.65
N ASP A 163 7.97 -17.47 12.90
CA ASP A 163 8.40 -18.71 13.49
C ASP A 163 9.08 -19.65 12.47
N ASN A 164 8.63 -19.61 11.20
CA ASN A 164 9.20 -20.38 10.09
C ASN A 164 9.23 -19.54 8.78
N PRO A 165 10.32 -18.83 8.49
CA PRO A 165 10.46 -17.99 7.30
C PRO A 165 10.34 -18.75 5.96
N ASN A 166 10.46 -20.08 5.97
CA ASN A 166 10.36 -20.93 4.79
C ASN A 166 8.93 -21.44 4.51
N ASN A 167 7.94 -21.04 5.30
CA ASN A 167 6.55 -21.45 5.10
C ASN A 167 5.98 -20.81 3.83
N THR A 168 5.99 -21.56 2.73
CA THR A 168 5.51 -21.12 1.42
C THR A 168 4.01 -20.85 1.41
N ASP A 169 3.23 -21.60 2.16
CA ASP A 169 1.77 -21.40 2.22
C ASP A 169 1.43 -20.09 2.92
N ALA A 170 2.10 -19.77 4.01
CA ALA A 170 1.95 -18.49 4.69
C ALA A 170 2.38 -17.30 3.78
N ARG A 171 3.46 -17.45 3.00
CA ARG A 171 3.84 -16.46 1.98
C ARG A 171 2.74 -16.28 0.92
N GLY A 172 2.08 -17.37 0.52
CA GLY A 172 0.95 -17.35 -0.40
C GLY A 172 -0.24 -16.57 0.14
N VAL A 173 -0.55 -16.74 1.43
CA VAL A 173 -1.63 -15.99 2.09
C VAL A 173 -1.35 -14.49 2.09
N ILE A 174 -0.14 -14.07 2.46
CA ILE A 174 0.23 -12.64 2.46
C ILE A 174 0.22 -12.08 1.02
N LEU A 175 0.78 -12.82 0.06
CA LEU A 175 0.82 -12.40 -1.34
C LEU A 175 -0.59 -12.18 -1.90
N TYR A 176 -1.50 -13.12 -1.65
CA TYR A 176 -2.89 -13.00 -2.10
C TYR A 176 -3.64 -11.88 -1.35
N GLY A 177 -3.38 -11.72 -0.03
CA GLY A 177 -3.91 -10.60 0.75
C GLY A 177 -3.49 -9.24 0.19
N ALA A 178 -2.23 -9.09 -0.20
CA ALA A 178 -1.72 -7.87 -0.84
C ALA A 178 -2.44 -7.59 -2.18
N SER A 179 -2.65 -8.62 -3.00
CA SER A 179 -3.40 -8.49 -4.26
C SER A 179 -4.84 -8.02 -4.03
N ILE A 180 -5.52 -8.55 -3.00
CA ILE A 180 -6.90 -8.18 -2.67
C ILE A 180 -6.99 -6.77 -2.08
N SER A 181 -6.00 -6.34 -1.29
CA SER A 181 -6.05 -5.06 -0.56
C SER A 181 -6.30 -3.86 -1.47
N THR A 182 -5.75 -3.88 -2.68
CA THR A 182 -5.85 -2.78 -3.66
C THR A 182 -6.81 -3.08 -4.81
N SER A 183 -7.51 -4.20 -4.75
CA SER A 183 -8.48 -4.59 -5.79
C SER A 183 -9.76 -3.74 -5.82
N GLY A 184 -9.99 -2.91 -4.82
CA GLY A 184 -11.22 -2.14 -4.62
C GLY A 184 -12.41 -2.98 -4.11
N ARG A 185 -12.28 -4.30 -4.03
CA ARG A 185 -13.40 -5.21 -3.69
C ARG A 185 -13.83 -5.12 -2.23
N LEU A 186 -12.90 -4.85 -1.32
CA LEU A 186 -13.19 -4.70 0.10
C LEU A 186 -13.84 -3.35 0.45
N GLY A 187 -13.75 -2.37 -0.46
CA GLY A 187 -14.41 -1.07 -0.33
C GLY A 187 -15.78 -0.99 -0.99
N LEU A 188 -16.30 -2.07 -1.56
CA LEU A 188 -17.59 -2.04 -2.24
C LEU A 188 -18.74 -1.77 -1.25
N GLY A 189 -19.60 -0.81 -1.62
CA GLY A 189 -20.75 -0.42 -0.81
C GLY A 189 -20.43 0.48 0.37
N LYS A 190 -19.20 1.01 0.45
CA LYS A 190 -18.84 2.06 1.41
C LYS A 190 -19.18 3.44 0.89
N THR A 191 -19.62 4.32 1.77
CA THR A 191 -19.85 5.74 1.49
C THR A 191 -18.66 6.59 1.91
N GLU A 192 -17.89 6.14 2.91
CA GLU A 192 -16.73 6.84 3.45
C GLU A 192 -15.51 5.93 3.51
N ASN A 193 -14.35 6.48 3.18
CA ASN A 193 -13.07 5.79 3.18
C ASN A 193 -12.01 6.53 4.02
N TYR A 194 -12.43 7.06 5.18
CA TYR A 194 -11.57 7.87 6.05
C TYR A 194 -10.26 7.16 6.45
N ALA A 195 -10.25 5.84 6.54
CA ALA A 195 -9.05 5.10 6.87
C ALA A 195 -7.96 5.16 5.78
N TYR A 196 -8.28 5.61 4.56
CA TYR A 196 -7.29 5.87 3.51
C TYR A 196 -6.43 7.11 3.77
N ASP A 197 -6.82 7.98 4.69
CA ASP A 197 -6.05 9.15 5.07
C ASP A 197 -4.65 8.80 5.61
N ILE A 198 -4.46 7.56 6.09
CA ILE A 198 -3.15 7.03 6.48
C ILE A 198 -2.11 7.12 5.35
N TYR A 199 -2.54 7.08 4.09
CA TYR A 199 -1.65 7.18 2.93
C TYR A 199 -1.15 8.60 2.67
N GLU A 200 -1.85 9.61 3.15
CA GLU A 200 -1.36 10.99 3.16
C GLU A 200 -0.32 11.20 4.27
N LEU A 201 -0.61 10.68 5.47
CA LEU A 201 0.28 10.84 6.62
C LEU A 201 1.64 10.16 6.44
N GLU A 202 1.70 9.07 5.68
CA GLU A 202 2.92 8.29 5.51
C GLU A 202 4.03 9.05 4.76
N PHE A 203 3.68 10.09 3.98
CA PHE A 203 4.65 10.96 3.32
C PHE A 203 5.46 11.80 4.30
N ILE A 204 4.93 12.13 5.48
CA ILE A 204 5.61 12.99 6.44
C ILE A 204 6.94 12.37 6.92
N PRO A 205 6.99 11.13 7.44
CA PRO A 205 8.25 10.49 7.80
C PRO A 205 9.17 10.22 6.60
N GLU A 206 8.63 10.00 5.41
CA GLU A 206 9.45 9.88 4.19
C GLU A 206 10.24 11.17 3.93
N VAL A 207 9.55 12.31 3.97
CA VAL A 207 10.15 13.63 3.72
C VAL A 207 11.09 14.05 4.85
N LEU A 208 10.69 13.88 6.10
CA LEU A 208 11.42 14.42 7.24
C LEU A 208 12.61 13.56 7.68
N PHE A 209 12.50 12.24 7.56
CA PHE A 209 13.47 11.29 8.11
C PHE A 209 14.06 10.34 7.06
N GLY A 210 13.63 10.42 5.79
CA GLY A 210 14.01 9.45 4.77
C GLY A 210 13.48 8.04 5.07
N SER A 211 12.39 7.94 5.83
CA SER A 211 11.77 6.66 6.16
C SER A 211 11.26 5.96 4.91
N SER A 212 11.24 4.63 4.92
CA SER A 212 10.61 3.90 3.82
C SER A 212 9.09 3.88 3.99
N TYR A 213 8.35 3.87 2.89
CA TYR A 213 6.91 3.66 2.85
C TYR A 213 6.43 2.60 3.85
N ARG A 214 7.09 1.45 3.88
CA ARG A 214 6.72 0.34 4.76
C ARG A 214 6.84 0.70 6.24
N LYS A 215 7.95 1.30 6.64
CA LYS A 215 8.17 1.71 8.02
C LYS A 215 7.19 2.83 8.41
N SER A 216 7.01 3.83 7.55
CA SER A 216 6.07 4.93 7.80
C SER A 216 4.66 4.40 8.02
N LEU A 217 4.15 3.63 7.07
CA LEU A 217 2.78 3.12 7.12
C LEU A 217 2.51 2.25 8.36
N THR A 218 3.41 1.29 8.66
CA THR A 218 3.21 0.39 9.81
C THR A 218 3.37 1.09 11.15
N THR A 219 4.30 2.04 11.27
CA THR A 219 4.56 2.79 12.50
C THR A 219 3.40 3.74 12.84
N LEU A 220 2.87 4.44 11.85
CA LEU A 220 1.82 5.43 12.06
C LEU A 220 0.44 4.80 12.28
N PHE A 221 0.14 3.68 11.66
CA PHE A 221 -1.21 3.14 11.60
C PHE A 221 -1.91 2.93 12.96
N PRO A 222 -1.29 2.33 13.99
CA PRO A 222 -1.95 2.19 15.29
C PRO A 222 -2.29 3.53 15.94
N ARG A 223 -1.41 4.53 15.78
CA ARG A 223 -1.58 5.87 16.35
C ARG A 223 -2.62 6.68 15.59
N PHE A 224 -2.67 6.50 14.27
CA PHE A 224 -3.72 7.00 13.41
C PHE A 224 -5.11 6.48 13.85
N LEU A 225 -5.24 5.17 14.09
CA LEU A 225 -6.50 4.59 14.58
C LEU A 225 -6.93 5.18 15.93
N LYS A 226 -5.98 5.54 16.81
CA LYS A 226 -6.29 6.21 18.08
C LYS A 226 -6.96 7.56 17.86
N VAL A 227 -6.47 8.35 16.91
CA VAL A 227 -7.03 9.66 16.58
C VAL A 227 -8.37 9.49 15.88
N MET A 228 -8.45 8.60 14.90
CA MET A 228 -9.69 8.30 14.17
C MET A 228 -10.82 7.81 15.08
N ALA A 229 -10.51 7.17 16.20
CA ALA A 229 -11.52 6.78 17.18
C ALA A 229 -12.22 7.99 17.84
N GLY A 230 -11.64 9.18 17.79
CA GLY A 230 -12.31 10.41 18.21
C GLY A 230 -13.50 10.79 17.33
N TYR A 231 -13.51 10.33 16.09
CA TYR A 231 -14.56 10.61 15.09
C TYR A 231 -15.45 9.38 14.81
N HIS A 232 -14.86 8.17 14.88
CA HIS A 232 -15.47 6.91 14.44
C HIS A 232 -15.26 5.80 15.47
N GLU A 233 -15.61 6.07 16.75
CA GLU A 233 -15.28 5.18 17.87
C GLU A 233 -15.87 3.76 17.69
N GLU A 234 -17.12 3.65 17.28
CA GLU A 234 -17.81 2.37 17.13
C GLU A 234 -17.13 1.49 16.07
N ASP A 235 -16.75 2.07 14.93
CA ASP A 235 -16.09 1.35 13.85
C ASP A 235 -14.71 0.87 14.26
N ILE A 236 -13.93 1.72 14.94
CA ILE A 236 -12.60 1.38 15.41
C ILE A 236 -12.63 0.33 16.52
N ARG A 237 -13.59 0.42 17.46
CA ARG A 237 -13.81 -0.63 18.48
C ARG A 237 -14.17 -1.96 17.84
N ALA A 238 -15.10 -1.96 16.90
CA ALA A 238 -15.47 -3.18 16.19
C ALA A 238 -14.31 -3.77 15.40
N TYR A 239 -13.53 -2.94 14.72
CA TYR A 239 -12.34 -3.40 14.00
C TYR A 239 -11.35 -4.10 14.94
N PHE A 240 -11.02 -3.50 16.11
CA PHE A 240 -10.14 -4.13 17.08
C PHE A 240 -10.71 -5.45 17.64
N ALA A 241 -12.01 -5.48 17.94
CA ALA A 241 -12.68 -6.68 18.43
C ALA A 241 -12.68 -7.79 17.37
N ASP A 242 -13.11 -7.46 16.16
CA ASP A 242 -13.33 -8.44 15.10
C ASP A 242 -12.02 -8.92 14.47
N ALA A 243 -11.05 -8.03 14.25
CA ALA A 243 -9.78 -8.41 13.63
C ALA A 243 -8.79 -9.05 14.61
N PHE A 244 -8.73 -8.57 15.87
CA PHE A 244 -7.67 -8.91 16.83
C PHE A 244 -8.19 -9.53 18.14
N GLY A 245 -9.49 -9.53 18.38
CA GLY A 245 -10.05 -9.98 19.65
C GLY A 245 -9.78 -9.00 20.82
N TYR A 246 -9.59 -7.70 20.52
CA TYR A 246 -9.34 -6.67 21.53
C TYR A 246 -10.64 -5.95 21.89
N TYR A 247 -11.15 -6.19 23.10
CA TYR A 247 -12.44 -5.65 23.58
C TYR A 247 -12.29 -4.54 24.62
N GLY A 248 -11.08 -4.09 24.90
CA GLY A 248 -10.77 -3.08 25.90
C GLY A 248 -10.93 -1.63 25.39
N GLU A 249 -10.35 -0.71 26.15
CA GLU A 249 -10.25 0.68 25.75
C GLU A 249 -9.39 0.85 24.48
N ILE A 250 -9.72 1.87 23.69
CA ILE A 250 -9.01 2.14 22.41
C ILE A 250 -7.50 2.27 22.64
N ALA A 251 -7.10 3.02 23.69
CA ALA A 251 -5.69 3.22 24.00
C ALA A 251 -4.95 1.89 24.31
N GLU A 252 -5.61 0.96 25.02
CA GLU A 252 -5.05 -0.36 25.31
C GLU A 252 -4.97 -1.21 24.03
N SER A 253 -5.99 -1.15 23.18
CA SER A 253 -6.03 -1.89 21.92
C SER A 253 -4.94 -1.42 20.96
N VAL A 254 -4.69 -0.10 20.90
CA VAL A 254 -3.59 0.52 20.14
C VAL A 254 -2.23 0.05 20.68
N GLN A 255 -2.03 0.04 21.99
CA GLN A 255 -0.77 -0.43 22.57
C GLN A 255 -0.53 -1.92 22.27
N LYS A 256 -1.56 -2.75 22.40
CA LYS A 256 -1.48 -4.18 22.03
C LYS A 256 -1.14 -4.36 20.54
N MET A 257 -1.65 -3.52 19.65
CA MET A 257 -1.29 -3.57 18.23
C MET A 257 0.18 -3.16 18.00
N ILE A 258 0.68 -2.13 18.69
CA ILE A 258 2.10 -1.74 18.63
C ILE A 258 2.99 -2.89 19.13
N ASP A 259 2.63 -3.51 20.24
CA ASP A 259 3.37 -4.63 20.82
C ASP A 259 3.35 -5.86 19.89
N LEU A 260 2.20 -6.14 19.25
CA LEU A 260 2.06 -7.20 18.26
C LEU A 260 2.95 -6.96 17.05
N PHE A 261 2.94 -5.76 16.47
CA PHE A 261 3.76 -5.42 15.30
C PHE A 261 5.25 -5.49 15.66
N SER A 262 5.64 -4.96 16.82
CA SER A 262 7.00 -5.07 17.31
C SER A 262 7.41 -6.54 17.53
N GLY A 263 6.52 -7.36 18.08
CA GLY A 263 6.72 -8.80 18.27
C GLY A 263 6.86 -9.58 16.95
N LEU A 264 6.38 -9.06 15.85
CA LEU A 264 6.58 -9.61 14.51
C LEU A 264 7.92 -9.20 13.88
N GLY A 265 8.70 -8.35 14.54
CA GLY A 265 10.08 -8.02 14.17
C GLY A 265 10.26 -6.72 13.40
N VAL A 266 9.32 -5.76 13.53
CA VAL A 266 9.46 -4.42 12.95
C VAL A 266 9.66 -3.37 14.04
N ASP A 267 10.40 -2.33 13.71
CA ASP A 267 10.59 -1.18 14.58
C ASP A 267 9.38 -0.22 14.44
N MET A 268 8.72 0.03 15.57
CA MET A 268 7.50 0.82 15.66
C MET A 268 7.74 2.30 16.01
N TYR A 269 8.98 2.77 15.88
CA TYR A 269 9.35 4.15 16.19
C TYR A 269 10.33 4.71 15.13
N PHE A 270 10.32 6.03 14.99
CA PHE A 270 11.35 6.79 14.27
C PHE A 270 12.36 7.32 15.28
N ASP A 271 13.63 7.39 14.88
CA ASP A 271 14.68 7.93 15.72
C ASP A 271 14.78 9.46 15.56
N GLY A 272 15.05 10.17 16.66
CA GLY A 272 15.28 11.60 16.67
C GLY A 272 14.11 12.41 17.23
N GLU A 273 14.15 13.72 17.00
CA GLU A 273 13.15 14.66 17.44
C GLU A 273 12.61 15.47 16.26
N VAL A 274 11.34 15.85 16.34
CA VAL A 274 10.69 16.70 15.33
C VAL A 274 9.75 17.68 16.01
N SER A 275 9.76 18.94 15.55
CA SER A 275 8.82 19.94 16.03
C SER A 275 7.53 19.99 15.19
N LYS A 276 6.46 20.53 15.78
CA LYS A 276 5.18 20.72 15.10
C LYS A 276 5.31 21.62 13.86
N GLU A 277 6.18 22.61 13.92
CA GLU A 277 6.45 23.52 12.82
C GLU A 277 7.02 22.77 11.62
N ARG A 278 8.01 21.89 11.86
CA ARG A 278 8.60 21.09 10.79
C ARG A 278 7.62 20.09 10.17
N ILE A 279 6.73 19.52 10.98
CA ILE A 279 5.66 18.64 10.48
C ILE A 279 4.73 19.43 9.56
N SER A 280 4.35 20.66 9.94
CA SER A 280 3.43 21.49 9.16
C SER A 280 4.01 22.00 7.83
N GLU A 281 5.33 21.93 7.64
CA GLU A 281 5.98 22.28 6.36
C GLU A 281 5.79 21.21 5.27
N VAL A 282 5.38 19.98 5.65
CA VAL A 282 5.12 18.91 4.66
C VAL A 282 3.70 19.04 4.13
N PRO A 283 3.51 19.38 2.85
CA PRO A 283 2.17 19.56 2.29
C PRO A 283 1.51 18.18 2.07
N ILE A 284 0.43 17.95 2.80
CA ILE A 284 -0.45 16.76 2.63
C ILE A 284 -1.90 17.22 2.59
N ASP A 285 -2.76 16.44 1.94
CA ASP A 285 -4.21 16.65 1.89
C ASP A 285 -4.90 15.65 2.82
N SER A 286 -4.90 15.94 4.11
CA SER A 286 -5.46 15.09 5.16
C SER A 286 -6.75 15.67 5.71
N MET A 287 -7.67 14.80 6.12
CA MET A 287 -8.89 15.18 6.85
C MET A 287 -8.61 15.57 8.31
N LEU A 288 -7.46 15.21 8.86
CA LEU A 288 -7.03 15.54 10.22
C LEU A 288 -6.48 16.96 10.31
N ASP A 289 -6.67 17.59 11.47
CA ASP A 289 -6.04 18.88 11.73
C ASP A 289 -4.53 18.75 12.04
N GLN A 290 -3.81 19.89 11.99
CA GLN A 290 -2.36 19.92 12.19
C GLN A 290 -1.91 19.46 13.58
N ASN A 291 -2.74 19.61 14.63
CA ASN A 291 -2.40 19.11 15.97
C ASN A 291 -2.51 17.60 16.02
N GLU A 292 -3.56 17.04 15.43
CA GLU A 292 -3.78 15.59 15.33
C GLU A 292 -2.68 14.92 14.54
N ILE A 293 -2.32 15.47 13.38
CA ILE A 293 -1.19 15.00 12.56
C ILE A 293 0.11 15.05 13.39
N SER A 294 0.37 16.18 14.05
CA SER A 294 1.55 16.35 14.89
C SER A 294 1.59 15.34 16.04
N ASP A 295 0.47 15.07 16.67
CA ASP A 295 0.37 14.12 17.77
C ASP A 295 0.64 12.67 17.29
N ILE A 296 0.16 12.28 16.10
CA ILE A 296 0.47 10.98 15.51
C ILE A 296 1.98 10.85 15.26
N ILE A 297 2.59 11.86 14.65
CA ILE A 297 4.02 11.82 14.30
C ILE A 297 4.89 11.85 15.56
N ILE A 298 4.64 12.77 16.49
CA ILE A 298 5.44 12.93 17.72
C ILE A 298 5.34 11.67 18.60
N ASN A 299 4.15 11.10 18.76
CA ASN A 299 3.99 9.84 19.50
C ASN A 299 4.61 8.62 18.77
N SER A 300 5.08 8.80 17.55
CA SER A 300 5.82 7.79 16.78
C SER A 300 7.33 7.95 16.87
N MET A 301 7.81 8.98 17.60
CA MET A 301 9.25 9.21 17.84
C MET A 301 9.73 8.43 19.08
N ARG A 302 11.03 8.12 19.09
CA ARG A 302 11.70 7.44 20.20
C ARG A 302 12.42 8.44 21.09
#